data_e9361201f9eb1712857a2e406f9ee73f
#
_entry.id   e9361201f9eb1712857a2e406f9ee73f
#
_cell.length_a   1.000
_cell.length_b   1.000
_cell.length_c   1.000
_cell.angle_alpha   90.00
_cell.angle_beta   90.00
_cell.angle_gamma   90.00
#
_symmetry.space_group_name_H-M   'P 1'
#
loop_
_entity.id
_entity.type
_entity.pdbx_description
1 polymer ?
#
loop_
_entity_poly.entity_id
_entity_poly.type
_entity_poly.pdbx_seq_one_letter_code
_entity_poly.pdbx_strand_id
1 'polypeptide(L)'
;MHLRKETCYECEKHLRYMESSPAKQMGVTMHMGERFCTGGKRARKFKRNDPKIYVPSWCPKRKIPSELRVYCFKSTVDWMLHERLCYDLGKEVSPEAHRYAVLYELHTPFSPMEFARRCNEEPDAETVGAAVHRHYVVEIDDGISPAFLYKTEHGYELLALFDAETSRKNKMEDTN
;
A
#
# COMPACT_ATOMS: atom_id res chain seq x y z
N MET A 1 -12.91 -11.16 2.62
CA MET A 1 -11.79 -11.45 3.55
C MET A 1 -11.08 -10.12 3.81
N HIS A 2 -11.20 -9.54 5.01
CA HIS A 2 -10.54 -8.27 5.32
C HIS A 2 -9.04 -8.55 5.46
N LEU A 3 -8.24 -8.03 4.54
CA LEU A 3 -6.79 -8.00 4.70
C LEU A 3 -6.47 -7.14 5.92
N ARG A 4 -6.22 -7.79 7.03
CA ARG A 4 -5.85 -7.13 8.28
C ARG A 4 -4.47 -6.52 8.09
N LYS A 5 -4.39 -5.18 8.12
CA LYS A 5 -3.10 -4.49 8.02
C LYS A 5 -2.25 -4.91 9.22
N GLU A 6 -1.10 -5.53 8.94
CA GLU A 6 -0.13 -5.82 9.99
C GLU A 6 0.30 -4.52 10.67
N THR A 7 0.24 -4.51 11.99
CA THR A 7 0.73 -3.41 12.80
C THR A 7 1.99 -3.84 13.56
N CYS A 8 2.80 -2.89 13.98
CA CYS A 8 3.94 -3.22 14.83
C CYS A 8 3.53 -3.86 16.17
N TYR A 9 2.31 -3.61 16.65
CA TYR A 9 1.82 -4.20 17.89
C TYR A 9 1.56 -5.71 17.78
N GLU A 10 1.23 -6.20 16.61
CA GLU A 10 0.97 -7.62 16.33
C GLU A 10 2.23 -8.36 15.85
N CYS A 11 3.32 -7.62 15.66
CA CYS A 11 4.58 -8.19 15.20
C CYS A 11 5.34 -8.86 16.36
N GLU A 12 5.70 -10.13 16.21
CA GLU A 12 6.52 -10.89 17.17
C GLU A 12 7.88 -10.23 17.51
N LYS A 13 8.37 -9.36 16.64
CA LYS A 13 9.62 -8.61 16.82
C LYS A 13 9.41 -7.27 17.55
N HIS A 14 8.17 -6.90 17.88
CA HIS A 14 7.88 -5.73 18.68
C HIS A 14 7.98 -6.04 20.17
N LEU A 15 8.84 -5.32 20.88
CA LEU A 15 9.05 -5.45 22.31
C LEU A 15 8.66 -4.15 23.00
N ARG A 16 7.81 -4.24 24.02
CA ARG A 16 7.61 -3.17 25.01
C ARG A 16 8.28 -3.58 26.31
N TYR A 17 9.26 -2.81 26.73
CA TYR A 17 9.98 -3.09 27.96
C TYR A 17 9.18 -2.62 29.17
N MET A 18 8.86 -3.51 30.10
CA MET A 18 7.95 -3.26 31.22
C MET A 18 8.61 -3.40 32.59
N GLU A 19 9.88 -3.77 32.67
CA GLU A 19 10.59 -3.92 33.95
C GLU A 19 11.07 -2.57 34.49
N SER A 20 11.11 -2.44 35.82
CA SER A 20 11.51 -1.22 36.52
C SER A 20 13.00 -0.91 36.41
N SER A 21 13.84 -1.93 36.25
CA SER A 21 15.28 -1.77 36.09
C SER A 21 15.67 -1.75 34.60
N PRO A 22 16.60 -0.85 34.22
CA PRO A 22 17.07 -0.86 32.83
C PRO A 22 17.81 -2.16 32.52
N ALA A 23 17.57 -2.69 31.33
CA ALA A 23 18.27 -3.87 30.80
C ALA A 23 18.99 -3.53 29.51
N LYS A 24 19.99 -4.32 29.14
CA LYS A 24 20.70 -4.20 27.88
C LYS A 24 20.45 -5.43 27.03
N GLN A 25 19.88 -5.25 25.87
CA GLN A 25 19.62 -6.32 24.91
C GLN A 25 20.02 -5.88 23.50
N MET A 26 20.67 -6.77 22.76
CA MET A 26 21.12 -6.50 21.39
C MET A 26 21.88 -5.17 21.25
N GLY A 27 22.70 -4.82 22.25
CA GLY A 27 23.52 -3.60 22.25
C GLY A 27 22.80 -2.30 22.57
N VAL A 28 21.53 -2.35 22.93
CA VAL A 28 20.70 -1.18 23.25
C VAL A 28 20.25 -1.24 24.72
N THR A 29 20.40 -0.13 25.45
CA THR A 29 19.84 0.00 26.81
C THR A 29 18.34 0.31 26.69
N MET A 30 17.52 -0.47 27.39
CA MET A 30 16.08 -0.37 27.41
C MET A 30 15.59 0.15 28.76
N HIS A 31 14.65 1.09 28.75
CA HIS A 31 14.00 1.63 29.94
C HIS A 31 12.51 1.32 29.92
N MET A 32 11.90 1.29 31.11
CA MET A 32 10.49 0.98 31.28
C MET A 32 9.58 1.84 30.36
N GLY A 33 8.63 1.20 29.72
CA GLY A 33 7.67 1.84 28.82
C GLY A 33 8.18 2.09 27.39
N GLU A 34 9.47 1.90 27.15
CA GLU A 34 10.04 2.07 25.81
C GLU A 34 9.66 0.90 24.88
N ARG A 35 9.54 1.22 23.58
CA ARG A 35 9.22 0.26 22.53
C ARG A 35 10.41 0.06 21.61
N PHE A 36 10.63 -1.18 21.20
CA PHE A 36 11.74 -1.59 20.35
C PHE A 36 11.27 -2.55 19.26
N CYS A 37 11.95 -2.50 18.13
CA CYS A 37 11.90 -3.54 17.12
C CYS A 37 13.18 -4.38 17.20
N THR A 38 13.03 -5.69 17.37
CA THR A 38 14.14 -6.66 17.43
C THR A 38 14.32 -7.43 16.13
N GLY A 39 13.63 -7.04 15.05
CA GLY A 39 13.70 -7.70 13.74
C GLY A 39 14.97 -7.46 12.94
N GLY A 40 15.79 -6.47 13.31
CA GLY A 40 17.09 -6.19 12.68
C GLY A 40 18.27 -6.80 13.44
N LYS A 41 19.49 -6.57 12.92
CA LYS A 41 20.75 -7.01 13.59
C LYS A 41 20.95 -6.40 14.99
N ARG A 42 20.38 -5.23 15.21
CA ARG A 42 20.37 -4.53 16.52
C ARG A 42 18.93 -4.13 16.83
N ALA A 43 18.57 -4.14 18.12
CA ALA A 43 17.30 -3.61 18.56
C ALA A 43 17.21 -2.11 18.21
N ARG A 44 16.10 -1.67 17.62
CA ARG A 44 15.87 -0.27 17.28
C ARG A 44 14.73 0.28 18.10
N LYS A 45 15.02 1.34 18.86
CA LYS A 45 14.03 2.05 19.66
C LYS A 45 13.08 2.84 18.77
N PHE A 46 11.78 2.78 19.03
CA PHE A 46 10.79 3.64 18.40
C PHE A 46 10.96 5.08 18.90
N LYS A 47 11.05 6.01 17.98
CA LYS A 47 11.09 7.43 18.29
C LYS A 47 9.68 7.95 18.59
N ARG A 48 9.58 9.13 19.20
CA ARG A 48 8.29 9.79 19.51
C ARG A 48 7.43 10.00 18.26
N ASN A 49 8.06 10.27 17.12
CA ASN A 49 7.42 10.56 15.85
C ASN A 49 7.22 9.32 14.96
N ASP A 50 7.69 8.14 15.40
CA ASP A 50 7.41 6.91 14.66
C ASP A 50 5.90 6.59 14.74
N PRO A 51 5.30 6.09 13.66
CA PRO A 51 3.88 5.78 13.65
C PRO A 51 3.53 4.77 14.74
N LYS A 52 2.42 5.01 15.44
CA LYS A 52 1.97 4.13 16.53
C LYS A 52 1.15 2.95 16.00
N ILE A 53 0.46 3.15 14.88
CA ILE A 53 -0.49 2.17 14.32
C ILE A 53 0.10 1.53 13.06
N TYR A 54 0.90 2.26 12.30
CA TYR A 54 1.46 1.79 11.04
C TYR A 54 2.89 1.27 11.21
N VAL A 55 3.29 0.42 10.28
CA VAL A 55 4.67 -0.06 10.22
C VAL A 55 5.58 1.08 9.76
N PRO A 56 6.63 1.44 10.52
CA PRO A 56 7.52 2.53 10.14
C PRO A 56 8.30 2.22 8.86
N SER A 57 8.72 3.29 8.14
CA SER A 57 9.49 3.17 6.90
C SER A 57 10.79 2.38 7.05
N TRP A 58 11.38 2.39 8.23
CA TRP A 58 12.62 1.68 8.54
C TRP A 58 12.43 0.21 8.97
N CYS A 59 11.23 -0.35 8.88
CA CYS A 59 10.98 -1.74 9.27
C CYS A 59 11.85 -2.71 8.45
N PRO A 60 12.61 -3.62 9.08
CA PRO A 60 13.49 -4.54 8.36
C PRO A 60 12.76 -5.62 7.55
N LYS A 61 11.45 -5.77 7.73
CA LYS A 61 10.62 -6.67 6.94
C LYS A 61 10.21 -6.07 5.60
N ARG A 62 10.37 -4.75 5.41
CA ARG A 62 10.01 -4.10 4.14
C ARG A 62 10.93 -4.53 3.02
N LYS A 63 10.33 -4.84 1.88
CA LYS A 63 11.04 -5.09 0.63
C LYS A 63 11.11 -3.79 -0.18
N ILE A 64 12.32 -3.34 -0.48
CA ILE A 64 12.57 -2.19 -1.36
C ILE A 64 13.54 -2.69 -2.45
N PRO A 65 13.27 -2.49 -3.71
CA PRO A 65 12.12 -1.77 -4.29
C PRO A 65 10.79 -2.48 -4.04
N SER A 66 9.72 -1.68 -3.88
CA SER A 66 8.36 -2.18 -3.75
C SER A 66 7.83 -2.66 -5.10
N GLU A 67 7.02 -3.70 -5.10
CA GLU A 67 6.27 -4.11 -6.28
C GLU A 67 5.17 -3.09 -6.57
N LEU A 68 4.99 -2.75 -7.83
CA LEU A 68 3.96 -1.83 -8.29
C LEU A 68 3.17 -2.50 -9.40
N ARG A 69 1.85 -2.56 -9.24
CA ARG A 69 0.94 -3.08 -10.25
C ARG A 69 -0.09 -2.04 -10.61
N VAL A 70 -0.35 -1.91 -11.91
CA VAL A 70 -1.40 -1.05 -12.43
C VAL A 70 -2.51 -1.95 -12.97
N TYR A 71 -3.71 -1.72 -12.49
CA TYR A 71 -4.91 -2.43 -12.92
C TYR A 71 -5.79 -1.51 -13.76
N CYS A 72 -6.30 -2.04 -14.87
CA CYS A 72 -7.30 -1.38 -15.68
C CYS A 72 -8.52 -2.29 -15.87
N PHE A 73 -9.58 -1.77 -16.45
CA PHE A 73 -10.73 -2.61 -16.82
C PHE A 73 -10.30 -3.70 -17.79
N LYS A 74 -10.73 -4.93 -17.58
CA LYS A 74 -10.41 -6.08 -18.42
C LYS A 74 -11.06 -5.99 -19.82
N SER A 75 -12.14 -5.20 -19.97
CA SER A 75 -12.83 -4.98 -21.24
C SER A 75 -13.34 -3.53 -21.39
N THR A 76 -13.54 -3.10 -22.62
CA THR A 76 -14.17 -1.80 -22.92
C THR A 76 -15.59 -1.72 -22.35
N VAL A 77 -16.32 -2.83 -22.33
CA VAL A 77 -17.69 -2.90 -21.81
C VAL A 77 -17.70 -2.62 -20.31
N ASP A 78 -16.77 -3.21 -19.54
CA ASP A 78 -16.65 -2.96 -18.09
C ASP A 78 -16.34 -1.49 -17.82
N TRP A 79 -15.44 -0.88 -18.61
CA TRP A 79 -15.15 0.55 -18.52
C TRP A 79 -16.39 1.41 -18.82
N MET A 80 -17.12 1.15 -19.90
CA MET A 80 -18.33 1.90 -20.28
C MET A 80 -19.42 1.80 -19.21
N LEU A 81 -19.62 0.60 -18.64
CA LEU A 81 -20.60 0.39 -17.56
C LEU A 81 -20.22 1.19 -16.31
N HIS A 82 -18.94 1.21 -15.95
CA HIS A 82 -18.45 1.96 -14.80
C HIS A 82 -18.61 3.47 -15.01
N GLU A 83 -18.20 4.00 -16.16
CA GLU A 83 -18.39 5.41 -16.53
C GLU A 83 -19.89 5.80 -16.49
N ARG A 84 -20.75 4.94 -17.00
CA ARG A 84 -22.19 5.16 -16.96
C ARG A 84 -22.70 5.24 -15.52
N LEU A 85 -22.27 4.36 -14.65
CA LEU A 85 -22.63 4.39 -13.23
C LEU A 85 -22.15 5.68 -12.54
N CYS A 86 -20.92 6.10 -12.79
CA CYS A 86 -20.40 7.37 -12.25
C CYS A 86 -21.24 8.56 -12.70
N TYR A 87 -21.61 8.59 -13.99
CA TYR A 87 -22.44 9.64 -14.56
C TYR A 87 -23.84 9.66 -13.93
N ASP A 88 -24.54 8.51 -13.87
CA ASP A 88 -25.90 8.42 -13.35
C ASP A 88 -25.99 8.73 -11.85
N LEU A 89 -24.94 8.45 -11.09
CA LEU A 89 -24.86 8.74 -9.65
C LEU A 89 -24.28 10.12 -9.34
N GLY A 90 -23.69 10.81 -10.33
CA GLY A 90 -23.02 12.11 -10.14
C GLY A 90 -21.82 12.05 -9.17
N LYS A 91 -21.18 10.89 -9.03
CA LYS A 91 -20.01 10.70 -8.16
C LYS A 91 -19.13 9.54 -8.61
N GLU A 92 -17.89 9.54 -8.19
CA GLU A 92 -17.00 8.39 -8.38
C GLU A 92 -17.55 7.14 -7.67
N VAL A 93 -17.47 6.01 -8.35
CA VAL A 93 -17.88 4.70 -7.86
C VAL A 93 -16.64 3.90 -7.50
N SER A 94 -16.68 3.18 -6.38
CA SER A 94 -15.58 2.32 -5.99
C SER A 94 -15.32 1.22 -7.02
N PRO A 95 -14.07 0.92 -7.36
CA PRO A 95 -13.73 -0.09 -8.35
C PRO A 95 -14.10 -1.50 -7.87
N GLU A 96 -14.77 -2.26 -8.74
CA GLU A 96 -15.13 -3.67 -8.50
C GLU A 96 -14.06 -4.60 -9.08
N ALA A 97 -13.29 -5.25 -8.23
CA ALA A 97 -12.10 -6.02 -8.59
C ALA A 97 -12.30 -7.06 -9.70
N HIS A 98 -13.48 -7.66 -9.81
CA HIS A 98 -13.80 -8.65 -10.85
C HIS A 98 -13.84 -8.07 -12.28
N ARG A 99 -13.91 -6.73 -12.41
CA ARG A 99 -13.87 -6.01 -13.69
C ARG A 99 -12.48 -5.56 -14.11
N TYR A 100 -11.47 -5.78 -13.24
CA TYR A 100 -10.12 -5.32 -13.46
C TYR A 100 -9.17 -6.47 -13.77
N ALA A 101 -8.13 -6.18 -14.54
CA ALA A 101 -7.00 -7.06 -14.79
C ALA A 101 -5.69 -6.27 -14.65
N VAL A 102 -4.58 -6.98 -14.46
CA VAL A 102 -3.24 -6.37 -14.41
C VAL A 102 -2.86 -5.89 -15.80
N LEU A 103 -2.52 -4.61 -15.91
CA LEU A 103 -2.01 -4.00 -17.13
C LEU A 103 -0.48 -3.92 -17.13
N TYR A 104 0.12 -3.49 -16.00
CA TYR A 104 1.57 -3.36 -15.83
C TYR A 104 2.03 -3.93 -14.50
N GLU A 105 3.22 -4.54 -14.50
CA GLU A 105 3.96 -4.91 -13.31
C GLU A 105 5.31 -4.21 -13.36
N LEU A 106 5.59 -3.38 -12.38
CA LEU A 106 6.73 -2.48 -12.28
C LEU A 106 7.34 -2.55 -10.88
N HIS A 107 8.41 -1.81 -10.65
CA HIS A 107 8.99 -1.62 -9.32
C HIS A 107 9.18 -0.14 -9.04
N THR A 108 9.06 0.24 -7.77
CA THR A 108 9.28 1.61 -7.32
C THR A 108 10.19 1.65 -6.10
N PRO A 109 11.12 2.61 -6.01
CA PRO A 109 11.97 2.77 -4.82
C PRO A 109 11.20 3.29 -3.61
N PHE A 110 9.95 3.68 -3.77
CA PHE A 110 9.16 4.30 -2.72
C PHE A 110 8.43 3.27 -1.87
N SER A 111 8.25 3.60 -0.60
CA SER A 111 7.28 2.88 0.26
C SER A 111 5.85 3.27 -0.14
N PRO A 112 4.82 2.45 0.21
CA PRO A 112 3.42 2.75 -0.12
C PRO A 112 2.97 4.17 0.28
N MET A 113 3.35 4.64 1.46
CA MET A 113 2.98 5.98 1.93
C MET A 113 3.70 7.10 1.18
N GLU A 114 4.98 6.93 0.88
CA GLU A 114 5.76 7.89 0.11
C GLU A 114 5.25 7.97 -1.33
N PHE A 115 4.93 6.82 -1.92
CA PHE A 115 4.35 6.75 -3.26
C PHE A 115 2.99 7.47 -3.32
N ALA A 116 2.09 7.19 -2.37
CA ALA A 116 0.78 7.84 -2.31
C ALA A 116 0.88 9.37 -2.19
N ARG A 117 1.86 9.86 -1.39
CA ARG A 117 2.13 11.30 -1.30
C ARG A 117 2.58 11.86 -2.65
N ARG A 118 3.54 11.22 -3.32
CA ARG A 118 4.08 11.68 -4.61
C ARG A 118 3.03 11.69 -5.71
N CYS A 119 2.17 10.68 -5.79
CA CYS A 119 1.08 10.63 -6.76
C CYS A 119 0.12 11.84 -6.70
N ASN A 120 0.02 12.50 -5.55
CA ASN A 120 -0.80 13.71 -5.38
C ASN A 120 -0.01 15.03 -5.53
N GLU A 121 1.31 14.97 -5.49
CA GLU A 121 2.18 16.17 -5.58
C GLU A 121 2.83 16.32 -6.97
N GLU A 122 3.04 15.24 -7.69
CA GLU A 122 3.80 15.19 -8.95
C GLU A 122 2.99 14.53 -10.08
N PRO A 123 3.23 14.89 -11.34
CA PRO A 123 2.55 14.27 -12.49
C PRO A 123 2.76 12.76 -12.57
N ASP A 124 1.71 12.07 -12.99
CA ASP A 124 1.56 10.61 -12.92
C ASP A 124 2.70 9.79 -13.55
N ALA A 125 3.17 10.20 -14.72
CA ALA A 125 4.11 9.38 -15.52
C ALA A 125 5.49 9.22 -14.86
N GLU A 126 5.97 10.24 -14.15
CA GLU A 126 7.28 10.18 -13.48
C GLU A 126 7.23 9.35 -12.20
N THR A 127 6.14 9.45 -11.46
CA THR A 127 5.99 8.72 -10.19
C THR A 127 5.69 7.24 -10.41
N VAL A 128 4.80 6.93 -11.35
CA VAL A 128 4.36 5.55 -11.61
C VAL A 128 5.27 4.83 -12.60
N GLY A 129 5.96 5.57 -13.48
CA GLY A 129 6.74 5.00 -14.58
C GLY A 129 5.90 4.48 -15.75
N ALA A 130 4.59 4.74 -15.74
CA ALA A 130 3.65 4.36 -16.78
C ALA A 130 2.45 5.32 -16.78
N ALA A 131 1.76 5.42 -17.91
CA ALA A 131 0.53 6.20 -18.02
C ALA A 131 -0.59 5.55 -17.18
N VAL A 132 -1.22 6.33 -16.30
CA VAL A 132 -2.35 5.91 -15.49
C VAL A 132 -3.55 6.78 -15.84
N HIS A 133 -4.57 6.15 -16.42
CA HIS A 133 -5.80 6.85 -16.79
C HIS A 133 -6.80 6.86 -15.65
N ARG A 134 -7.82 7.71 -15.74
CA ARG A 134 -8.95 7.73 -14.81
C ARG A 134 -9.53 6.33 -14.65
N HIS A 135 -9.96 6.01 -13.44
CA HIS A 135 -10.48 4.72 -13.01
C HIS A 135 -9.47 3.58 -12.94
N TYR A 136 -8.18 3.81 -13.18
CA TYR A 136 -7.18 2.79 -12.92
C TYR A 136 -6.92 2.65 -11.42
N VAL A 137 -6.52 1.45 -11.02
CA VAL A 137 -6.07 1.18 -9.64
C VAL A 137 -4.58 0.89 -9.67
N VAL A 138 -3.85 1.53 -8.76
CA VAL A 138 -2.40 1.30 -8.58
C VAL A 138 -2.19 0.63 -7.24
N GLU A 139 -1.59 -0.55 -7.24
CA GLU A 139 -1.15 -1.28 -6.06
C GLU A 139 0.33 -1.03 -5.83
N ILE A 140 0.70 -0.75 -4.58
CA ILE A 140 2.10 -0.73 -4.15
C ILE A 140 2.23 -1.70 -2.99
N ASP A 141 3.11 -2.70 -3.15
CA ASP A 141 3.36 -3.73 -2.16
C ASP A 141 4.85 -3.77 -1.78
N ASP A 142 5.14 -3.47 -0.53
CA ASP A 142 6.47 -3.56 0.06
C ASP A 142 6.68 -4.84 0.88
N GLY A 143 5.81 -5.82 0.72
CA GLY A 143 5.83 -7.11 1.40
C GLY A 143 5.28 -7.08 2.83
N ILE A 144 4.72 -5.95 3.28
CA ILE A 144 4.10 -5.83 4.61
C ILE A 144 2.61 -5.56 4.51
N SER A 145 2.24 -4.55 3.72
CA SER A 145 0.85 -4.14 3.59
C SER A 145 0.69 -3.40 2.27
N PRO A 146 0.05 -4.00 1.27
CA PRO A 146 -0.20 -3.32 0.02
C PRO A 146 -1.09 -2.10 0.25
N ALA A 147 -0.82 -1.03 -0.47
CA ALA A 147 -1.68 0.13 -0.57
C ALA A 147 -2.28 0.18 -1.98
N PHE A 148 -3.53 0.58 -2.07
CA PHE A 148 -4.24 0.71 -3.33
C PHE A 148 -4.67 2.16 -3.52
N LEU A 149 -4.35 2.72 -4.67
CA LEU A 149 -4.71 4.07 -5.08
C LEU A 149 -5.63 4.00 -6.30
N TYR A 150 -6.74 4.68 -6.23
CA TYR A 150 -7.69 4.80 -7.33
C TYR A 150 -7.54 6.15 -8.00
N LYS A 151 -7.34 6.15 -9.32
CA LYS A 151 -7.21 7.38 -10.10
C LYS A 151 -8.58 7.94 -10.42
N THR A 152 -8.89 9.08 -9.83
CA THR A 152 -10.10 9.87 -10.10
C THR A 152 -9.78 11.03 -11.04
N GLU A 153 -10.78 11.82 -11.38
CA GLU A 153 -10.61 13.08 -12.11
C GLU A 153 -9.77 14.10 -11.32
N HIS A 154 -9.83 14.05 -9.99
CA HIS A 154 -9.18 15.02 -9.11
C HIS A 154 -7.83 14.59 -8.54
N GLY A 155 -7.34 13.39 -8.89
CA GLY A 155 -6.09 12.84 -8.40
C GLY A 155 -6.21 11.40 -7.96
N TYR A 156 -5.42 11.02 -6.96
CA TYR A 156 -5.44 9.65 -6.43
C TYR A 156 -6.11 9.58 -5.06
N GLU A 157 -7.01 8.64 -4.91
CA GLU A 157 -7.69 8.34 -3.67
C GLU A 157 -7.24 6.99 -3.11
N LEU A 158 -7.00 6.93 -1.79
CA LEU A 158 -6.63 5.70 -1.13
C LEU A 158 -7.85 4.80 -0.99
N LEU A 159 -7.79 3.60 -1.59
CA LEU A 159 -8.82 2.59 -1.42
C LEU A 159 -8.62 1.83 -0.10
N ALA A 160 -9.66 1.79 0.71
CA ALA A 160 -9.66 0.99 1.93
C ALA A 160 -9.71 -0.51 1.64
N LEU A 161 -10.39 -0.90 0.56
CA LEU A 161 -10.60 -2.30 0.16
C LEU A 161 -10.50 -2.41 -1.37
N PHE A 162 -9.65 -3.32 -1.84
CA PHE A 162 -9.61 -3.75 -3.23
C PHE A 162 -9.15 -5.22 -3.24
N ASP A 163 -9.93 -6.11 -3.87
CA ASP A 163 -9.58 -7.53 -3.97
C ASP A 163 -8.63 -7.75 -5.15
N ALA A 164 -7.36 -7.41 -4.94
CA ALA A 164 -6.32 -7.58 -5.93
C ALA A 164 -6.12 -9.04 -6.35
N GLU A 165 -6.43 -10.01 -5.49
CA GLU A 165 -6.30 -11.43 -5.82
C GLU A 165 -7.28 -11.84 -6.93
N THR A 166 -8.51 -11.37 -6.86
CA THR A 166 -9.49 -11.56 -7.95
C THR A 166 -9.01 -10.88 -9.24
N SER A 167 -8.55 -9.62 -9.16
CA SER A 167 -8.08 -8.90 -10.36
C SER A 167 -6.84 -9.54 -11.01
N ARG A 168 -5.92 -10.11 -10.22
CA ARG A 168 -4.72 -10.80 -10.75
C ARG A 168 -5.06 -12.10 -11.50
N LYS A 169 -6.20 -12.73 -11.21
CA LYS A 169 -6.66 -13.94 -11.91
C LYS A 169 -7.36 -13.64 -13.24
N ASN A 170 -7.83 -12.40 -13.40
CA ASN A 170 -8.48 -11.96 -14.62
C ASN A 170 -7.46 -11.78 -15.75
N LYS A 171 -7.89 -12.05 -16.97
CA LYS A 171 -7.14 -11.75 -18.18
C LYS A 171 -7.77 -10.55 -18.88
N MET A 172 -6.96 -9.78 -19.58
CA MET A 172 -7.46 -8.77 -20.52
C MET A 172 -8.25 -9.47 -21.61
N GLU A 173 -9.44 -8.97 -21.89
CA GLU A 173 -10.25 -9.45 -23.02
C GLU A 173 -9.72 -8.78 -24.30
N ASP A 174 -9.37 -9.60 -25.29
CA ASP A 174 -8.92 -9.09 -26.57
C ASP A 174 -10.01 -8.23 -27.18
N THR A 175 -9.74 -6.95 -27.33
CA THR A 175 -10.58 -6.03 -28.11
C THR A 175 -10.35 -6.33 -29.61
N ASN A 176 -11.19 -7.20 -30.16
CA ASN A 176 -11.30 -7.35 -31.62
C ASN A 176 -12.00 -6.12 -32.25
#